data_587fe138b729da77ce3c3369feb2ef40
#
_entry.id   587fe138b729da77ce3c3369feb2ef40
#
_cell.length_a   1.000
_cell.length_b   1.000
_cell.length_c   1.000
_cell.angle_alpha   90.00
_cell.angle_beta   90.00
_cell.angle_gamma   90.00
#
_symmetry.space_group_name_H-M   'P 1'
#
loop_
_entity.id
_entity.type
_entity.pdbx_description
1 polymer ?
#
loop_
_entity_poly.entity_id
_entity_poly.type
_entity_poly.pdbx_seq_one_letter_code
_entity_poly.pdbx_strand_id
1 'polypeptide(L)'
;MTNRTNNSIAVVVVLLILVFSGCKPSVPSDFLQPDEMEDVLFDYHLADAMAAQTDNYGYYQVLYRESALRKHGITSAEFDSSMVYYMRHTERLHDIY
;
A
#
# COMPACT_ATOMS: atom_id res chain seq x y z
N MET A 1 10.28 24.16 40.43
CA MET A 1 8.88 23.94 40.07
C MET A 1 8.64 23.96 38.57
N THR A 2 9.28 24.84 37.85
CA THR A 2 9.20 24.87 36.37
C THR A 2 9.66 23.56 35.72
N ASN A 3 10.69 22.91 36.27
CA ASN A 3 11.20 21.65 35.75
C ASN A 3 10.18 20.50 35.87
N ARG A 4 9.34 20.51 36.89
CA ARG A 4 8.35 19.48 37.13
C ARG A 4 7.20 19.55 36.10
N THR A 5 6.77 20.78 35.79
CA THR A 5 5.73 21.02 34.78
C THR A 5 6.25 20.67 33.38
N ASN A 6 7.48 21.05 33.04
CA ASN A 6 8.10 20.74 31.76
C ASN A 6 8.29 19.24 31.56
N ASN A 7 8.68 18.51 32.62
CA ASN A 7 8.82 17.07 32.57
C ASN A 7 7.48 16.38 32.34
N SER A 8 6.41 16.86 32.97
CA SER A 8 5.07 16.31 32.80
C SER A 8 4.56 16.52 31.37
N ILE A 9 4.78 17.70 30.81
CA ILE A 9 4.42 18.03 29.43
C ILE A 9 5.20 17.14 28.45
N ALA A 10 6.52 16.99 28.70
CA ALA A 10 7.37 16.14 27.86
C ALA A 10 6.90 14.68 27.86
N VAL A 11 6.56 14.13 29.03
CA VAL A 11 6.05 12.77 29.17
C VAL A 11 4.74 12.62 28.44
N VAL A 12 3.81 13.57 28.57
CA VAL A 12 2.52 13.52 27.88
C VAL A 12 2.71 13.56 26.36
N VAL A 13 3.60 14.42 25.87
CA VAL A 13 3.90 14.52 24.43
C VAL A 13 4.47 13.19 23.91
N VAL A 14 5.42 12.60 24.64
CA VAL A 14 6.01 11.31 24.25
C VAL A 14 4.94 10.21 24.23
N LEU A 15 4.06 10.16 25.21
CA LEU A 15 2.96 9.20 25.25
C LEU A 15 2.01 9.37 24.08
N LEU A 16 1.68 10.61 23.71
CA LEU A 16 0.84 10.90 22.54
C LEU A 16 1.48 10.43 21.25
N ILE A 17 2.78 10.66 21.08
CA ILE A 17 3.52 10.20 19.90
C ILE A 17 3.51 8.67 19.82
N LEU A 18 3.71 8.00 20.95
CA LEU A 18 3.69 6.53 21.00
C LEU A 18 2.30 5.97 20.64
N VAL A 19 1.24 6.62 21.11
CA VAL A 19 -0.15 6.23 20.79
C VAL A 19 -0.40 6.38 19.29
N PHE A 20 0.00 7.51 18.70
CA PHE A 20 -0.16 7.71 17.25
C PHE A 20 0.67 6.73 16.44
N SER A 21 1.87 6.41 16.86
CA SER A 21 2.72 5.41 16.21
C SER A 21 2.14 4.00 16.30
N GLY A 22 1.44 3.69 17.40
CA GLY A 22 0.85 2.37 17.63
C GLY A 22 -0.50 2.15 16.96
N CYS A 23 -1.15 3.21 16.43
CA CYS A 23 -2.51 3.13 15.90
C CYS A 23 -2.61 2.47 14.52
N LYS A 24 -1.51 2.34 13.79
CA LYS A 24 -1.48 1.69 12.47
C LYS A 24 -0.55 0.48 12.53
N PRO A 25 -1.11 -0.74 12.71
CA PRO A 25 -0.28 -1.94 12.60
C PRO A 25 0.32 -1.98 11.18
N SER A 26 1.61 -2.23 11.11
CA SER A 26 2.31 -2.29 9.84
C SER A 26 1.88 -3.49 9.01
N VAL A 27 1.91 -3.34 7.70
CA VAL A 27 1.69 -4.45 6.77
C VAL A 27 2.83 -5.45 6.94
N PRO A 28 2.54 -6.76 7.08
CA PRO A 28 3.60 -7.78 7.16
C PRO A 28 4.56 -7.71 5.98
N SER A 29 5.82 -8.01 6.22
CA SER A 29 6.87 -7.91 5.21
C SER A 29 6.70 -8.88 4.03
N ASP A 30 5.88 -9.92 4.19
CA ASP A 30 5.58 -10.88 3.13
C ASP A 30 4.72 -10.28 2.01
N PHE A 31 4.10 -9.12 2.25
CA PHE A 31 3.22 -8.44 1.32
C PHE A 31 3.83 -7.12 0.86
N LEU A 32 3.36 -6.61 -0.28
CA LEU A 32 3.77 -5.30 -0.76
C LEU A 32 3.38 -4.23 0.25
N GLN A 33 4.32 -3.33 0.56
CA GLN A 33 4.07 -2.25 1.49
C GLN A 33 3.16 -1.19 0.86
N PRO A 34 2.45 -0.35 1.66
CA PRO A 34 1.45 0.57 1.13
C PRO A 34 1.92 1.47 0.00
N ASP A 35 3.10 2.07 0.12
CA ASP A 35 3.63 2.97 -0.92
C ASP A 35 3.91 2.21 -2.21
N GLU A 36 4.50 1.04 -2.10
CA GLU A 36 4.79 0.16 -3.22
C GLU A 36 3.50 -0.35 -3.86
N MET A 37 2.53 -0.75 -3.05
CA MET A 37 1.23 -1.22 -3.52
C MET A 37 0.46 -0.11 -4.25
N GLU A 38 0.55 1.12 -3.79
CA GLU A 38 -0.04 2.28 -4.44
C GLU A 38 0.52 2.45 -5.86
N ASP A 39 1.85 2.44 -6.00
CA ASP A 39 2.51 2.58 -7.30
C ASP A 39 2.17 1.44 -8.25
N VAL A 40 2.18 0.22 -7.74
CA VAL A 40 1.85 -0.98 -8.53
C VAL A 40 0.39 -0.94 -9.01
N LEU A 41 -0.53 -0.58 -8.12
CA LEU A 41 -1.95 -0.49 -8.49
C LEU A 41 -2.20 0.60 -9.52
N PHE A 42 -1.52 1.73 -9.42
CA PHE A 42 -1.63 2.79 -10.42
C PHE A 42 -1.23 2.27 -11.81
N ASP A 43 -0.08 1.63 -11.91
CA ASP A 43 0.40 1.08 -13.19
C ASP A 43 -0.46 -0.07 -13.67
N TYR A 44 -0.97 -0.89 -12.77
CA TYR A 44 -1.86 -2.01 -13.09
C TYR A 44 -3.18 -1.52 -13.69
N HIS A 45 -3.79 -0.50 -13.07
CA HIS A 45 -5.02 0.10 -13.57
C HIS A 45 -4.79 0.86 -14.88
N LEU A 46 -3.64 1.52 -15.02
CA LEU A 46 -3.26 2.17 -16.27
C LEU A 46 -3.12 1.16 -17.40
N ALA A 47 -2.46 0.04 -17.12
CA ALA A 47 -2.31 -1.06 -18.08
C ALA A 47 -3.67 -1.60 -18.55
N ASP A 48 -4.61 -1.75 -17.63
CA ASP A 48 -5.96 -2.21 -17.91
C ASP A 48 -6.69 -1.20 -18.82
N ALA A 49 -6.59 0.08 -18.52
CA ALA A 49 -7.20 1.15 -19.31
C ALA A 49 -6.59 1.22 -20.72
N MET A 50 -5.29 1.04 -20.84
CA MET A 50 -4.61 0.99 -22.14
C MET A 50 -5.07 -0.20 -22.97
N ALA A 51 -5.21 -1.37 -22.36
CA ALA A 51 -5.69 -2.58 -23.02
C ALA A 51 -7.13 -2.40 -23.53
N ALA A 52 -7.96 -1.69 -22.79
CA ALA A 52 -9.36 -1.40 -23.18
C ALA A 52 -9.47 -0.54 -24.44
N GLN A 53 -8.41 0.17 -24.82
CA GLN A 53 -8.34 0.99 -26.02
C GLN A 53 -8.00 0.17 -27.28
N THR A 54 -7.64 -1.09 -27.13
CA THR A 54 -7.23 -1.96 -28.22
C THR A 54 -8.40 -2.81 -28.74
N ASP A 55 -8.23 -3.39 -29.94
CA ASP A 55 -9.21 -4.28 -30.55
C ASP A 55 -9.25 -5.67 -29.89
N ASN A 56 -8.25 -6.00 -29.07
CA ASN A 56 -8.14 -7.28 -28.38
C ASN A 56 -7.83 -7.09 -26.91
N TYR A 57 -8.85 -6.70 -26.15
CA TYR A 57 -8.72 -6.38 -24.73
C TYR A 57 -8.11 -7.52 -23.92
N GLY A 58 -8.62 -8.75 -24.12
CA GLY A 58 -8.15 -9.89 -23.32
C GLY A 58 -6.66 -10.18 -23.48
N TYR A 59 -6.17 -10.11 -24.71
CA TYR A 59 -4.75 -10.35 -25.01
C TYR A 59 -3.86 -9.25 -24.42
N TYR A 60 -4.20 -8.00 -24.69
CA TYR A 60 -3.40 -6.85 -24.23
C TYR A 60 -3.53 -6.62 -22.73
N GLN A 61 -4.65 -6.99 -22.12
CA GLN A 61 -4.82 -6.92 -20.68
C GLN A 61 -3.75 -7.75 -19.96
N VAL A 62 -3.58 -9.01 -20.37
CA VAL A 62 -2.58 -9.90 -19.77
C VAL A 62 -1.17 -9.34 -20.01
N LEU A 63 -0.90 -8.96 -21.25
CA LEU A 63 0.43 -8.46 -21.64
C LEU A 63 0.82 -7.19 -20.87
N TYR A 64 -0.07 -6.23 -20.81
CA TYR A 64 0.21 -4.95 -20.16
C TYR A 64 0.27 -5.08 -18.63
N ARG A 65 -0.57 -5.92 -18.04
CA ARG A 65 -0.53 -6.20 -16.60
C ARG A 65 0.79 -6.86 -16.22
N GLU A 66 1.23 -7.84 -16.97
CA GLU A 66 2.53 -8.47 -16.74
C GLU A 66 3.68 -7.48 -16.86
N SER A 67 3.63 -6.60 -17.84
CA SER A 67 4.63 -5.54 -18.02
C SER A 67 4.66 -4.60 -16.82
N ALA A 68 3.50 -4.22 -16.29
CA ALA A 68 3.40 -3.36 -15.11
C ALA A 68 4.03 -4.02 -13.88
N LEU A 69 3.73 -5.30 -13.65
CA LEU A 69 4.32 -6.04 -12.54
C LEU A 69 5.83 -6.18 -12.69
N ARG A 70 6.29 -6.48 -13.90
CA ARG A 70 7.72 -6.61 -14.22
C ARG A 70 8.46 -5.29 -14.00
N LYS A 71 7.86 -4.17 -14.31
CA LYS A 71 8.42 -2.84 -14.07
C LYS A 71 8.77 -2.65 -12.59
N HIS A 72 7.94 -3.18 -11.70
CA HIS A 72 8.15 -3.09 -10.25
C HIS A 72 8.93 -4.26 -9.69
N GLY A 73 9.36 -5.20 -10.52
CA GLY A 73 10.15 -6.35 -10.10
C GLY A 73 9.38 -7.36 -9.25
N ILE A 74 8.07 -7.45 -9.42
CA ILE A 74 7.22 -8.35 -8.65
C ILE A 74 6.61 -9.42 -9.56
N THR A 75 6.32 -10.57 -8.96
CA THR A 75 5.64 -11.67 -9.65
C THR A 75 4.13 -11.55 -9.52
N SER A 76 3.39 -12.23 -10.39
CA SER A 76 1.93 -12.32 -10.28
C SER A 76 1.50 -12.93 -8.94
N ALA A 77 2.25 -13.92 -8.44
CA ALA A 77 1.96 -14.56 -7.15
C ALA A 77 2.10 -13.58 -5.98
N GLU A 78 3.16 -12.77 -5.99
CA GLU A 78 3.36 -11.73 -4.97
C GLU A 78 2.26 -10.68 -5.00
N PHE A 79 1.87 -10.26 -6.20
CA PHE A 79 0.78 -9.29 -6.38
C PHE A 79 -0.54 -9.86 -5.89
N ASP A 80 -0.87 -11.10 -6.28
CA ASP A 80 -2.12 -11.75 -5.89
C ASP A 80 -2.21 -11.93 -4.38
N SER A 81 -1.13 -12.36 -3.76
CA SER A 81 -1.07 -12.53 -2.29
C SER A 81 -1.28 -11.20 -1.58
N SER A 82 -0.67 -10.13 -2.08
CA SER A 82 -0.82 -8.80 -1.53
C SER A 82 -2.24 -8.28 -1.71
N MET A 83 -2.85 -8.50 -2.87
CA MET A 83 -4.24 -8.12 -3.12
C MET A 83 -5.19 -8.81 -2.16
N VAL A 84 -5.00 -10.11 -1.91
CA VAL A 84 -5.81 -10.85 -0.94
C VAL A 84 -5.68 -10.24 0.45
N TYR A 85 -4.46 -9.90 0.85
CA TYR A 85 -4.22 -9.25 2.14
C TYR A 85 -4.98 -7.92 2.23
N TYR A 86 -4.84 -7.05 1.23
CA TYR A 86 -5.49 -5.73 1.23
C TYR A 86 -7.00 -5.82 1.15
N MET A 87 -7.53 -6.80 0.43
CA MET A 87 -8.98 -7.03 0.36
C MET A 87 -9.57 -7.47 1.70
N ARG A 88 -8.80 -8.19 2.51
CA ARG A 88 -9.20 -8.57 3.87
C ARG A 88 -9.00 -7.44 4.88
N HIS A 89 -8.23 -6.43 4.53
CA HIS A 89 -7.94 -5.26 5.35
C HIS A 89 -8.38 -4.01 4.60
N THR A 90 -9.69 -3.87 4.42
CA THR A 90 -10.30 -2.86 3.56
C THR A 90 -9.95 -1.43 3.95
N GLU A 91 -9.73 -1.16 5.24
CA GLU A 91 -9.29 0.15 5.71
C GLU A 91 -7.94 0.56 5.10
N ARG A 92 -7.05 -0.41 4.88
CA ARG A 92 -5.74 -0.13 4.26
C ARG A 92 -5.86 0.10 2.76
N LEU A 93 -6.73 -0.65 2.11
CA LEU A 93 -7.00 -0.48 0.69
C LEU A 93 -7.64 0.89 0.43
N HIS A 94 -8.53 1.31 1.30
CA HIS A 94 -9.14 2.65 1.24
C HIS A 94 -8.08 3.75 1.32
N ASP A 95 -7.09 3.61 2.20
CA ASP A 95 -6.01 4.58 2.35
C ASP A 95 -5.12 4.67 1.10
N ILE A 96 -4.98 3.58 0.35
CA ILE A 96 -4.20 3.54 -0.89
C ILE A 96 -4.96 4.25 -2.02
N TYR A 97 -6.25 4.02 -2.13
CA TYR A 97 -7.10 4.65 -3.12
C TYR A 97 -7.54 6.04 -2.67
#